data_ad95a3f4ef077e0db9bb0f86c2dc42a3
#
_entry.id   ad95a3f4ef077e0db9bb0f86c2dc42a3
#
_cell.length_a   1.000
_cell.length_b   1.000
_cell.length_c   1.000
_cell.angle_alpha   90.00
_cell.angle_beta   90.00
_cell.angle_gamma   90.00
#
_symmetry.space_group_name_H-M   'P 1'
#
loop_
_entity.id
_entity.type
_entity.pdbx_description
1 polymer ?
#
loop_
_entity_poly.entity_id
_entity_poly.type
_entity_poly.pdbx_seq_one_letter_code
_entity_poly.pdbx_strand_id
1 'polypeptide(L)'
;EMCIRDRTHSLQDPYNYDHPMATHLAQEARIIAQAEGYRPGEKIIGAPPVYCFEPHQPEQCSWKPDVLLDITTVWDKKYQAIQCMAGQEHLWEYYTRVAQQRGVQAKRNVGITSSRDIVYGEGYQSIFPRVTEDLA
;
A
#
# COMPACT_ATOMS: atom_id res chain seq x y z
N GLU A 1 -0.78 -20.20 -7.72
CA GLU A 1 -1.55 -18.94 -7.90
C GLU A 1 -0.72 -17.80 -7.34
N MET A 2 -0.16 -16.96 -8.20
CA MET A 2 0.40 -15.69 -7.75
C MET A 2 -0.76 -14.75 -7.41
N CYS A 3 -0.89 -14.39 -6.15
CA CYS A 3 -1.74 -13.26 -5.76
C CYS A 3 -1.12 -11.98 -6.31
N ILE A 4 -1.58 -11.54 -7.46
CA ILE A 4 -1.19 -10.24 -8.02
C ILE A 4 -1.90 -9.18 -7.19
N ARG A 5 -1.10 -8.34 -6.53
CA ARG A 5 -1.57 -7.18 -5.77
C ARG A 5 -0.83 -5.98 -6.27
N ASP A 6 -1.55 -5.06 -6.88
CA ASP A 6 -0.96 -3.83 -7.39
C ASP A 6 -0.92 -2.77 -6.29
N ARG A 7 0.20 -2.07 -6.21
CA ARG A 7 0.40 -0.95 -5.29
C ARG A 7 0.80 0.27 -6.08
N THR A 8 0.16 1.39 -5.76
CA THR A 8 0.39 2.66 -6.42
C THR A 8 0.34 3.80 -5.41
N HIS A 9 0.49 5.03 -5.88
CA HIS A 9 0.38 6.24 -5.08
C HIS A 9 -1.06 6.53 -4.64
N SER A 10 -1.25 7.54 -3.80
CA SER A 10 -2.57 8.06 -3.43
C SER A 10 -3.32 8.62 -4.64
N LEU A 11 -4.65 8.62 -4.57
CA LEU A 11 -5.51 9.18 -5.62
C LEU A 11 -5.35 10.69 -5.76
N GLN A 12 -4.92 11.36 -4.69
CA GLN A 12 -4.68 12.79 -4.63
C GLN A 12 -3.32 13.04 -3.98
N ASP A 13 -2.53 13.92 -4.56
CA ASP A 13 -1.29 14.43 -3.98
C ASP A 13 -1.05 15.85 -4.51
N PRO A 14 -1.29 16.89 -3.69
CA PRO A 14 -1.10 18.28 -4.11
C PRO A 14 0.37 18.68 -4.23
N TYR A 15 1.29 17.86 -3.75
CA TYR A 15 2.73 18.16 -3.78
C TYR A 15 3.45 17.52 -4.95
N ASN A 16 2.96 16.37 -5.43
CA ASN A 16 3.62 15.58 -6.48
C ASN A 16 2.59 15.17 -7.54
N TYR A 17 2.48 15.93 -8.60
CA TYR A 17 1.48 15.70 -9.66
C TYR A 17 1.66 14.38 -10.42
N ASP A 18 2.86 13.82 -10.44
CA ASP A 18 3.18 12.52 -11.04
C ASP A 18 2.58 11.35 -10.25
N HIS A 19 2.36 11.50 -8.94
CA HIS A 19 1.79 10.45 -8.11
C HIS A 19 0.34 10.08 -8.50
N PRO A 20 -0.62 11.02 -8.55
CA PRO A 20 -1.98 10.73 -9.03
C PRO A 20 -1.99 10.25 -10.48
N MET A 21 -1.07 10.74 -11.33
CA MET A 21 -0.95 10.28 -12.72
C MET A 21 -0.55 8.80 -12.77
N ALA A 22 0.44 8.39 -11.99
CA ALA A 22 0.85 6.98 -11.89
C ALA A 22 -0.31 6.09 -11.42
N THR A 23 -1.12 6.59 -10.48
CA THR A 23 -2.31 5.87 -9.99
C THR A 23 -3.40 5.77 -11.06
N HIS A 24 -3.63 6.82 -11.81
CA HIS A 24 -4.56 6.81 -12.94
C HIS A 24 -4.16 5.78 -14.00
N LEU A 25 -2.89 5.78 -14.39
CA LEU A 25 -2.35 4.80 -15.35
C LEU A 25 -2.44 3.34 -14.83
N ALA A 26 -2.20 3.13 -13.55
CA ALA A 26 -2.36 1.80 -12.93
C ALA A 26 -3.81 1.31 -12.97
N GLN A 27 -4.78 2.21 -12.73
CA GLN A 27 -6.21 1.88 -12.82
C GLN A 27 -6.63 1.60 -14.27
N GLU A 28 -6.15 2.37 -15.22
CA GLU A 28 -6.40 2.15 -16.66
C GLU A 28 -5.82 0.81 -17.11
N ALA A 29 -4.57 0.53 -16.75
CA ALA A 29 -3.92 -0.75 -17.04
C ALA A 29 -4.70 -1.94 -16.44
N ARG A 30 -5.25 -1.77 -15.22
CA ARG A 30 -6.10 -2.79 -14.58
C ARG A 30 -7.39 -3.04 -15.39
N ILE A 31 -8.00 -2.02 -15.95
CA ILE A 31 -9.20 -2.16 -16.79
C ILE A 31 -8.82 -2.90 -18.08
N ILE A 32 -7.74 -2.48 -18.73
CA ILE A 32 -7.25 -3.09 -19.98
C ILE A 32 -6.91 -4.57 -19.77
N ALA A 33 -6.29 -4.92 -18.65
CA ALA A 33 -5.90 -6.29 -18.32
C ALA A 33 -7.10 -7.26 -18.18
N GLN A 34 -8.31 -6.74 -18.03
CA GLN A 34 -9.57 -7.49 -17.96
C GLN A 34 -10.29 -7.56 -19.31
N ALA A 35 -9.86 -6.79 -20.30
CA ALA A 35 -10.55 -6.63 -21.57
C ALA A 35 -10.08 -7.67 -22.60
N GLU A 36 -10.86 -8.74 -22.79
CA GLU A 36 -10.57 -9.81 -23.77
C GLU A 36 -10.34 -9.26 -25.19
N GLY A 37 -11.06 -8.20 -25.57
CA GLY A 37 -10.96 -7.60 -26.89
C GLY A 37 -9.72 -6.77 -27.14
N TYR A 38 -8.93 -6.43 -26.11
CA TYR A 38 -7.70 -5.62 -26.25
C TYR A 38 -6.56 -6.40 -26.92
N ARG A 39 -6.40 -7.67 -26.52
CA ARG A 39 -5.46 -8.61 -27.15
C ARG A 39 -6.11 -9.99 -27.27
N PRO A 40 -6.86 -10.25 -28.34
CA PRO A 40 -7.55 -11.52 -28.52
C PRO A 40 -6.58 -12.70 -28.48
N GLY A 41 -6.91 -13.71 -27.66
CA GLY A 41 -6.10 -14.92 -27.48
C GLY A 41 -5.04 -14.84 -26.38
N GLU A 42 -4.81 -13.68 -25.75
CA GLU A 42 -3.97 -13.58 -24.55
C GLU A 42 -4.79 -13.86 -23.27
N LYS A 43 -4.08 -14.33 -22.24
CA LYS A 43 -4.70 -14.62 -20.93
C LYS A 43 -5.18 -13.34 -20.26
N ILE A 44 -6.45 -13.27 -19.93
CA ILE A 44 -7.02 -12.22 -19.09
C ILE A 44 -6.54 -12.41 -17.64
N ILE A 45 -6.07 -11.35 -17.01
CA ILE A 45 -5.57 -11.41 -15.62
C ILE A 45 -6.71 -11.26 -14.59
N GLY A 46 -7.86 -10.74 -14.98
CA GLY A 46 -8.96 -10.43 -14.09
C GLY A 46 -8.79 -9.07 -13.41
N ALA A 47 -9.44 -8.87 -12.25
CA ALA A 47 -9.47 -7.61 -11.52
C ALA A 47 -8.60 -7.68 -10.25
N PRO A 48 -7.27 -7.50 -10.32
CA PRO A 48 -6.44 -7.55 -9.12
C PRO A 48 -6.80 -6.42 -8.15
N PRO A 49 -6.69 -6.66 -6.82
CA PRO A 49 -6.81 -5.60 -5.83
C PRO A 49 -5.72 -4.55 -6.02
N VAL A 50 -6.10 -3.27 -5.94
CA VAL A 50 -5.17 -2.15 -6.02
C VAL A 50 -5.16 -1.39 -4.72
N TYR A 51 -3.97 -1.15 -4.18
CA TYR A 51 -3.75 -0.46 -2.92
C TYR A 51 -2.91 0.79 -3.14
N CYS A 52 -3.29 1.87 -2.47
CA CYS A 52 -2.46 3.05 -2.35
C CYS A 52 -1.58 2.95 -1.11
N PHE A 53 -0.27 3.05 -1.28
CA PHE A 53 0.63 3.21 -0.14
C PHE A 53 0.54 4.62 0.45
N GLU A 54 1.03 4.78 1.67
CA GLU A 54 0.93 6.02 2.43
C GLU A 54 1.76 7.14 1.79
N PRO A 55 1.14 8.29 1.44
CA PRO A 55 1.86 9.48 1.01
C PRO A 55 2.53 10.18 2.20
N HIS A 56 3.46 11.11 1.93
CA HIS A 56 4.17 11.86 2.96
C HIS A 56 3.24 12.70 3.86
N GLN A 57 2.15 13.21 3.31
CA GLN A 57 1.17 14.03 4.04
C GLN A 57 -0.23 13.47 3.78
N PRO A 58 -0.61 12.41 4.48
CA PRO A 58 -1.83 11.66 4.22
C PRO A 58 -3.10 12.51 4.34
N GLU A 59 -3.13 13.48 5.26
CA GLU A 59 -4.28 14.36 5.47
C GLU A 59 -4.57 15.21 4.23
N GLN A 60 -3.53 15.79 3.61
CA GLN A 60 -3.65 16.61 2.40
C GLN A 60 -3.94 15.79 1.14
N CYS A 61 -3.63 14.50 1.20
CA CYS A 61 -3.89 13.56 0.11
C CYS A 61 -5.24 12.84 0.26
N SER A 62 -6.08 13.23 1.23
CA SER A 62 -7.34 12.55 1.55
C SER A 62 -7.15 11.03 1.74
N TRP A 63 -5.99 10.63 2.27
CA TRP A 63 -5.61 9.25 2.42
C TRP A 63 -5.83 8.77 3.85
N LYS A 64 -6.42 7.58 3.98
CA LYS A 64 -6.66 6.92 5.25
C LYS A 64 -6.40 5.42 5.10
N PRO A 65 -5.61 4.80 5.99
CA PRO A 65 -5.39 3.37 5.94
C PRO A 65 -6.66 2.60 6.29
N ASP A 66 -6.99 1.63 5.47
CA ASP A 66 -7.99 0.60 5.74
C ASP A 66 -7.37 -0.80 5.87
N VAL A 67 -6.08 -0.92 5.52
CA VAL A 67 -5.25 -2.10 5.75
C VAL A 67 -4.00 -1.69 6.50
N LEU A 68 -3.71 -2.40 7.60
CA LEU A 68 -2.46 -2.28 8.34
C LEU A 68 -1.71 -3.61 8.24
N LEU A 69 -0.53 -3.56 7.63
CA LEU A 69 0.34 -4.71 7.45
C LEU A 69 1.41 -4.72 8.55
N ASP A 70 1.48 -5.80 9.31
CA ASP A 70 2.59 -6.03 10.24
C ASP A 70 3.86 -6.35 9.45
N ILE A 71 4.87 -5.50 9.57
CA ILE A 71 6.17 -5.65 8.92
C ILE A 71 7.31 -5.84 9.91
N THR A 72 7.00 -6.13 11.18
CA THR A 72 8.00 -6.23 12.25
C THR A 72 9.13 -7.20 11.90
N THR A 73 8.80 -8.37 11.36
CA THR A 73 9.79 -9.39 11.01
C THR A 73 10.65 -9.08 9.79
N VAL A 74 10.22 -8.12 8.97
CA VAL A 74 10.92 -7.72 7.72
C VAL A 74 11.42 -6.28 7.77
N TRP A 75 11.33 -5.63 8.93
CA TRP A 75 11.71 -4.23 9.11
C TRP A 75 13.15 -3.95 8.70
N ASP A 76 14.09 -4.77 9.13
CA ASP A 76 15.50 -4.56 8.82
C ASP A 76 15.77 -4.56 7.32
N LYS A 77 15.11 -5.46 6.58
CA LYS A 77 15.20 -5.50 5.12
C LYS A 77 14.59 -4.26 4.47
N LYS A 78 13.45 -3.80 4.98
CA LYS A 78 12.82 -2.56 4.51
C LYS A 78 13.71 -1.36 4.79
N TYR A 79 14.27 -1.26 5.98
CA TYR A 79 15.15 -0.15 6.36
C TYR A 79 16.42 -0.10 5.49
N GLN A 80 17.06 -1.24 5.22
CA GLN A 80 18.17 -1.32 4.27
C GLN A 80 17.77 -0.83 2.86
N ALA A 81 16.56 -1.18 2.40
CA ALA A 81 16.07 -0.69 1.11
C ALA A 81 15.85 0.83 1.11
N ILE A 82 15.35 1.41 2.21
CA ILE A 82 15.22 2.87 2.37
C ILE A 82 16.59 3.53 2.32
N GLN A 83 17.62 2.96 2.95
CA GLN A 83 18.99 3.48 2.96
C GLN A 83 19.65 3.48 1.57
N CYS A 84 19.17 2.66 0.63
CA CYS A 84 19.65 2.72 -0.76
C CYS A 84 19.30 4.06 -1.45
N MET A 85 18.37 4.84 -0.89
CA MET A 85 18.01 6.18 -1.35
C MET A 85 18.91 7.24 -0.71
N ALA A 86 20.20 7.19 -0.99
CA ALA A 86 21.23 8.05 -0.36
C ALA A 86 20.98 9.56 -0.54
N GLY A 87 20.32 9.99 -1.63
CA GLY A 87 19.92 11.39 -1.85
C GLY A 87 18.80 11.89 -0.91
N GLN A 88 18.21 10.99 -0.12
CA GLN A 88 17.06 11.30 0.75
C GLN A 88 17.29 10.84 2.21
N GLU A 89 18.50 10.95 2.71
CA GLU A 89 18.84 10.54 4.10
C GLU A 89 17.94 11.19 5.15
N HIS A 90 17.52 12.43 4.93
CA HIS A 90 16.62 13.15 5.83
C HIS A 90 15.24 12.49 6.00
N LEU A 91 14.85 11.57 5.09
CA LEU A 91 13.60 10.81 5.18
C LEU A 91 13.75 9.47 5.93
N TRP A 92 14.95 9.00 6.22
CA TRP A 92 15.14 7.70 6.88
C TRP A 92 14.49 7.66 8.27
N GLU A 93 14.69 8.71 9.05
CA GLU A 93 14.06 8.85 10.35
C GLU A 93 12.54 9.02 10.22
N TYR A 94 12.10 9.80 9.25
CA TYR A 94 10.67 10.00 8.97
C TYR A 94 9.96 8.67 8.72
N TYR A 95 10.45 7.85 7.79
CA TYR A 95 9.86 6.55 7.48
C TYR A 95 9.92 5.57 8.66
N THR A 96 10.95 5.65 9.48
CA THR A 96 11.04 4.85 10.71
C THR A 96 9.93 5.22 11.69
N ARG A 97 9.71 6.51 11.91
CA ARG A 97 8.63 7.00 12.79
C ARG A 97 7.24 6.64 12.28
N VAL A 98 7.02 6.77 10.98
CA VAL A 98 5.75 6.36 10.34
C VAL A 98 5.51 4.86 10.54
N ALA A 99 6.51 4.02 10.29
CA ALA A 99 6.40 2.58 10.48
C ALA A 99 6.09 2.21 11.94
N GLN A 100 6.71 2.87 12.92
CA GLN A 100 6.43 2.69 14.34
C GLN A 100 5.00 3.13 14.69
N GLN A 101 4.55 4.27 14.19
CA GLN A 101 3.18 4.75 14.40
C GLN A 101 2.15 3.76 13.85
N ARG A 102 2.38 3.22 12.64
CA ARG A 102 1.51 2.19 12.05
C ARG A 102 1.59 0.87 12.80
N GLY A 103 2.74 0.51 13.35
CA GLY A 103 2.89 -0.63 14.26
C GLY A 103 2.03 -0.50 15.52
N VAL A 104 2.07 0.65 16.19
CA VAL A 104 1.22 0.94 17.35
C VAL A 104 -0.25 0.89 16.97
N GLN A 105 -0.63 1.46 15.83
CA GLN A 105 -2.01 1.43 15.34
C GLN A 105 -2.46 -0.01 15.05
N ALA A 106 -1.63 -0.82 14.39
CA ALA A 106 -1.91 -2.22 14.11
C ALA A 106 -2.09 -3.03 15.41
N LYS A 107 -1.16 -2.87 16.37
CA LYS A 107 -1.24 -3.54 17.68
C LYS A 107 -2.54 -3.24 18.41
N ARG A 108 -3.04 -2.01 18.34
CA ARG A 108 -4.32 -1.63 18.96
C ARG A 108 -5.53 -2.26 18.25
N ASN A 109 -5.45 -2.45 16.94
CA ASN A 109 -6.56 -2.99 16.14
C ASN A 109 -6.65 -4.52 16.14
N VAL A 110 -5.56 -5.25 16.43
CA VAL A 110 -5.63 -6.71 16.61
C VAL A 110 -6.17 -7.14 17.97
N GLY A 111 -6.43 -6.18 18.88
CA GLY A 111 -7.00 -6.41 20.19
C GLY A 111 -5.99 -6.75 21.28
N ILE A 112 -6.40 -6.53 22.54
CA ILE A 112 -5.54 -6.67 23.73
C ILE A 112 -5.12 -8.14 23.97
N THR A 113 -5.90 -9.09 23.49
CA THR A 113 -5.64 -10.53 23.66
C THR A 113 -4.68 -11.10 22.61
N SER A 114 -4.29 -10.30 21.62
CA SER A 114 -3.34 -10.76 20.61
C SER A 114 -1.95 -10.93 21.20
N SER A 115 -1.35 -12.11 21.00
CA SER A 115 0.04 -12.38 21.35
C SER A 115 1.05 -11.77 20.37
N ARG A 116 0.60 -11.06 19.34
CA ARG A 116 1.48 -10.44 18.33
C ARG A 116 2.20 -9.24 18.93
N ASP A 117 3.52 -9.29 18.89
CA ASP A 117 4.36 -8.12 19.23
C ASP A 117 4.65 -7.30 17.98
N ILE A 118 3.68 -6.47 17.59
CA ILE A 118 3.77 -5.61 16.41
C ILE A 118 4.49 -4.32 16.81
N VAL A 119 5.66 -4.11 16.24
CA VAL A 119 6.48 -2.91 16.44
C VAL A 119 6.43 -1.99 15.23
N TYR A 120 6.50 -2.56 14.04
CA TYR A 120 6.50 -1.82 12.77
C TYR A 120 5.32 -2.24 11.89
N GLY A 121 4.68 -1.26 11.25
CA GLY A 121 3.58 -1.48 10.34
C GLY A 121 3.67 -0.64 9.07
N GLU A 122 2.92 -1.04 8.06
CA GLU A 122 2.62 -0.25 6.88
C GLU A 122 1.12 -0.06 6.73
N GLY A 123 0.73 1.17 6.35
CA GLY A 123 -0.65 1.49 6.01
C GLY A 123 -0.89 1.40 4.51
N TYR A 124 -2.04 0.85 4.14
CA TYR A 124 -2.52 0.86 2.76
C TYR A 124 -3.99 1.29 2.73
N GLN A 125 -4.35 1.99 1.66
CA GLN A 125 -5.74 2.33 1.36
C GLN A 125 -6.18 1.51 0.15
N SER A 126 -7.28 0.77 0.27
CA SER A 126 -7.89 0.07 -0.85
C SER A 126 -8.58 1.05 -1.79
N ILE A 127 -8.34 0.95 -3.10
CA ILE A 127 -9.10 1.72 -4.10
C ILE A 127 -10.50 1.12 -4.29
N PHE A 128 -10.60 -0.21 -4.22
CA PHE A 128 -11.83 -0.94 -4.46
C PHE A 128 -12.25 -1.73 -3.23
N PRO A 129 -13.56 -1.92 -3.00
CA PRO A 129 -14.04 -2.78 -1.93
C PRO A 129 -13.47 -4.19 -2.05
N ARG A 130 -13.11 -4.77 -0.92
CA ARG A 130 -12.73 -6.18 -0.84
C ARG A 130 -14.01 -7.03 -0.85
N VAL A 131 -14.07 -8.01 -1.74
CA VAL A 131 -15.11 -9.03 -1.73
C VAL A 131 -14.63 -10.21 -0.89
N THR A 132 -15.43 -10.63 0.07
CA THR A 132 -15.17 -11.77 0.95
C THR A 132 -16.45 -12.54 1.20
N GLU A 133 -16.34 -13.83 1.49
CA GLU A 133 -17.47 -14.69 1.83
C GLU A 133 -17.83 -14.62 3.32
N ASP A 134 -16.93 -14.10 4.15
CA ASP A 134 -17.12 -13.91 5.58
C ASP A 134 -16.47 -12.60 6.09
N LEU A 135 -16.77 -12.24 7.34
CA LEU A 135 -16.22 -11.06 8.01
C LEU A 135 -15.11 -11.42 9.03
N ALA A 136 -14.62 -12.65 8.99
CA ALA A 136 -13.58 -13.12 9.88
C ALA A 136 -12.17 -12.79 9.37
#